data_0323956916c8bd9105a7dc4cbdbe8a75
#
_entry.id   0323956916c8bd9105a7dc4cbdbe8a75
#
_cell.length_a   1.000
_cell.length_b   1.000
_cell.length_c   1.000
_cell.angle_alpha   90.00
_cell.angle_beta   90.00
_cell.angle_gamma   90.00
#
_symmetry.space_group_name_H-M   'P 1'
#
loop_
_entity.id
_entity.type
_entity.pdbx_description
1 polymer ?
#
loop_
_entity_poly.entity_id
_entity_poly.type
_entity_poly.pdbx_seq_one_letter_code
_entity_poly.pdbx_strand_id
1 'polypeptide(L)'
;VAVWMLNKVTDRVGKYYTYSYEKDDTNGEIRIKQVDYTGSSSSSTFYSVKFNYGNRSNDVNLNYISGNKFKESKLLNSIQVYYGSTILRNYILQYEYFDYNYLLTQVGVTGQNSEILKPITFTWYKNSNFKQTQVKDDQSSYLTKSVITLGDFNSDGRTDFVATPMAGAGWTGWRLFLANADGDGFTYCSSGTIVDGLIRLI
;
A
#
# COMPACT_ATOMS: atom_id res chain seq x y z
N VAL A 1 13.56 21.53 -3.70
CA VAL A 1 13.64 20.15 -4.21
C VAL A 1 13.21 19.22 -3.09
N ALA A 2 12.14 18.48 -3.29
CA ALA A 2 11.58 17.58 -2.26
C ALA A 2 12.16 16.15 -2.34
N VAL A 3 12.74 15.76 -3.49
CA VAL A 3 13.21 14.39 -3.74
C VAL A 3 14.48 14.38 -4.58
N TRP A 4 15.46 13.61 -4.14
CA TRP A 4 16.67 13.31 -4.90
C TRP A 4 16.57 11.91 -5.48
N MET A 5 16.69 11.79 -6.80
CA MET A 5 16.56 10.53 -7.51
C MET A 5 17.93 10.04 -7.97
N LEU A 6 18.17 8.73 -7.77
CA LEU A 6 19.39 8.08 -8.23
C LEU A 6 19.41 8.02 -9.76
N ASN A 7 20.44 8.57 -10.40
CA ASN A 7 20.54 8.59 -11.86
C ASN A 7 21.56 7.62 -12.44
N LYS A 8 22.59 7.26 -11.67
CA LYS A 8 23.65 6.35 -12.13
C LYS A 8 24.31 5.62 -10.96
N VAL A 9 24.65 4.36 -11.18
CA VAL A 9 25.53 3.57 -10.31
C VAL A 9 26.68 3.05 -11.14
N THR A 10 27.90 3.17 -10.62
CA THR A 10 29.11 2.68 -11.27
C THR A 10 29.90 1.84 -10.28
N ASP A 11 30.35 0.66 -10.71
CA ASP A 11 31.20 -0.23 -9.91
C ASP A 11 32.67 0.19 -9.98
N ARG A 12 33.54 -0.51 -9.22
CA ARG A 12 34.98 -0.22 -9.14
C ARG A 12 35.73 -0.46 -10.44
N VAL A 13 35.17 -1.28 -11.35
CA VAL A 13 35.78 -1.60 -12.65
C VAL A 13 35.18 -0.79 -13.79
N GLY A 14 34.37 0.23 -13.47
CA GLY A 14 33.78 1.15 -14.44
C GLY A 14 32.55 0.63 -15.16
N LYS A 15 31.98 -0.49 -14.73
CA LYS A 15 30.66 -0.93 -15.24
C LYS A 15 29.57 -0.10 -14.59
N TYR A 16 28.57 0.28 -15.36
CA TYR A 16 27.51 1.13 -14.86
C TYR A 16 26.13 0.80 -15.40
N TYR A 17 25.13 1.29 -14.69
CA TYR A 17 23.74 1.39 -15.13
C TYR A 17 23.17 2.76 -14.76
N THR A 18 22.19 3.20 -15.53
CA THR A 18 21.57 4.52 -15.38
C THR A 18 20.06 4.38 -15.23
N TYR A 19 19.47 5.36 -14.53
CA TYR A 19 18.03 5.46 -14.35
C TYR A 19 17.49 6.70 -15.03
N SER A 20 16.35 6.60 -15.66
CA SER A 20 15.56 7.74 -16.09
C SER A 20 14.16 7.69 -15.48
N TYR A 21 13.57 8.87 -15.31
CA TYR A 21 12.29 9.03 -14.62
C TYR A 21 11.34 9.86 -15.47
N GLU A 22 10.07 9.55 -15.34
CA GLU A 22 8.98 10.37 -15.83
C GLU A 22 8.48 11.23 -14.67
N LYS A 23 8.31 12.52 -14.94
CA LYS A 23 7.84 13.51 -13.97
C LYS A 23 6.51 14.07 -14.42
N ASP A 24 5.59 14.19 -13.47
CA ASP A 24 4.34 14.93 -13.62
C ASP A 24 4.32 16.05 -12.57
N ASP A 25 4.79 17.23 -12.96
CA ASP A 25 4.88 18.37 -12.05
C ASP A 25 3.52 18.89 -11.59
N THR A 26 2.44 18.64 -12.35
CA THR A 26 1.08 19.02 -11.98
C THR A 26 0.56 18.20 -10.79
N ASN A 27 0.95 16.94 -10.73
CA ASN A 27 0.52 16.00 -9.69
C ASN A 27 1.61 15.73 -8.64
N GLY A 28 2.81 16.27 -8.81
CA GLY A 28 3.96 15.99 -7.95
C GLY A 28 4.43 14.53 -8.04
N GLU A 29 4.09 13.84 -9.13
CA GLU A 29 4.33 12.41 -9.30
C GLU A 29 5.64 12.16 -10.06
N ILE A 30 6.48 11.27 -9.53
CA ILE A 30 7.74 10.85 -10.15
C ILE A 30 7.73 9.33 -10.21
N ARG A 31 7.99 8.78 -11.40
CA ARG A 31 8.02 7.34 -11.65
C ARG A 31 9.29 6.94 -12.38
N ILE A 32 9.80 5.74 -12.09
CA ILE A 32 10.86 5.16 -12.91
C ILE A 32 10.34 4.92 -14.33
N LYS A 33 11.10 5.38 -15.31
CA LYS A 33 10.76 5.19 -16.73
C LYS A 33 11.59 4.07 -17.35
N GLN A 34 12.89 4.08 -17.09
CA GLN A 34 13.81 3.15 -17.73
C GLN A 34 15.08 2.97 -16.88
N VAL A 35 15.62 1.77 -16.93
CA VAL A 35 16.96 1.43 -16.44
C VAL A 35 17.77 0.93 -17.64
N ASP A 36 18.90 1.59 -17.93
CA ASP A 36 19.86 1.15 -18.93
C ASP A 36 21.05 0.50 -18.23
N TYR A 37 21.48 -0.67 -18.69
CA TYR A 37 22.52 -1.45 -18.03
C TYR A 37 23.51 -2.06 -19.01
N THR A 38 24.56 -2.69 -18.50
CA THR A 38 25.73 -3.21 -19.26
C THR A 38 26.68 -2.14 -19.81
N GLY A 39 26.55 -0.90 -19.36
CA GLY A 39 27.53 0.15 -19.72
C GLY A 39 28.91 -0.08 -19.09
N SER A 40 29.95 0.38 -19.78
CA SER A 40 31.33 0.37 -19.28
C SER A 40 32.07 1.63 -19.71
N SER A 41 33.29 1.83 -19.22
CA SER A 41 34.15 2.95 -19.63
C SER A 41 34.46 2.99 -21.13
N SER A 42 34.35 1.84 -21.81
CA SER A 42 34.66 1.68 -23.24
C SER A 42 33.41 1.41 -24.10
N SER A 43 32.23 1.25 -23.52
CA SER A 43 31.02 0.93 -24.28
C SER A 43 29.76 1.49 -23.62
N SER A 44 28.81 1.95 -24.44
CA SER A 44 27.50 2.39 -23.98
C SER A 44 26.64 1.20 -23.52
N THR A 45 25.51 1.50 -22.90
CA THR A 45 24.51 0.50 -22.48
C THR A 45 23.82 -0.11 -23.72
N PHE A 46 23.64 -1.43 -23.70
CA PHE A 46 22.94 -2.16 -24.79
C PHE A 46 21.61 -2.75 -24.35
N TYR A 47 21.42 -2.96 -23.05
CA TYR A 47 20.18 -3.50 -22.50
C TYR A 47 19.43 -2.40 -21.78
N SER A 48 18.12 -2.48 -21.85
CA SER A 48 17.25 -1.61 -21.06
C SER A 48 16.02 -2.34 -20.51
N VAL A 49 15.55 -1.87 -19.36
CA VAL A 49 14.26 -2.26 -18.77
C VAL A 49 13.38 -1.03 -18.81
N LYS A 50 12.24 -1.09 -19.48
CA LYS A 50 11.26 -0.02 -19.59
C LYS A 50 10.01 -0.33 -18.79
N PHE A 51 9.49 0.67 -18.09
CA PHE A 51 8.31 0.59 -17.27
C PHE A 51 7.19 1.39 -17.93
N ASN A 52 6.07 0.75 -18.24
CA ASN A 52 4.94 1.38 -18.89
C ASN A 52 3.75 1.44 -17.94
N TYR A 53 3.14 2.62 -17.87
CA TYR A 53 2.08 2.93 -16.92
C TYR A 53 0.78 3.28 -17.63
N GLY A 54 -0.34 2.81 -17.07
CA GLY A 54 -1.68 3.24 -17.42
C GLY A 54 -2.27 4.20 -16.41
N ASN A 55 -3.44 4.73 -16.68
CA ASN A 55 -4.15 5.59 -15.75
C ASN A 55 -4.78 4.77 -14.62
N ARG A 56 -4.66 5.28 -13.39
CA ARG A 56 -5.39 4.81 -12.23
C ARG A 56 -6.61 5.70 -12.07
N SER A 57 -7.82 5.17 -12.24
CA SER A 57 -9.05 5.97 -12.30
C SER A 57 -9.86 5.94 -11.00
N ASN A 58 -9.80 4.85 -10.23
CA ASN A 58 -10.73 4.62 -9.13
C ASN A 58 -10.13 4.70 -7.73
N ASP A 59 -8.82 4.48 -7.56
CA ASP A 59 -8.13 4.53 -6.27
C ASP A 59 -6.95 5.50 -6.29
N VAL A 60 -7.18 6.67 -6.82
CA VAL A 60 -6.15 7.71 -6.89
C VAL A 60 -5.83 8.18 -5.48
N ASN A 61 -4.60 7.90 -5.05
CA ASN A 61 -4.11 8.36 -3.76
C ASN A 61 -3.65 9.82 -3.85
N LEU A 62 -4.16 10.66 -2.95
CA LEU A 62 -3.83 12.08 -2.87
C LEU A 62 -3.30 12.42 -1.48
N ASN A 63 -2.04 12.82 -1.41
CA ASN A 63 -1.38 13.22 -0.19
C ASN A 63 -0.79 14.63 -0.31
N TYR A 64 -0.56 15.27 0.83
CA TYR A 64 0.13 16.55 0.92
C TYR A 64 1.32 16.40 1.88
N ILE A 65 2.52 16.76 1.42
CA ILE A 65 3.74 16.77 2.21
C ILE A 65 4.32 18.18 2.19
N SER A 66 4.42 18.81 3.35
CA SER A 66 4.90 20.19 3.49
C SER A 66 4.20 21.20 2.53
N GLY A 67 2.88 21.05 2.37
CA GLY A 67 2.05 21.89 1.50
C GLY A 67 2.11 21.53 0.00
N ASN A 68 2.96 20.58 -0.41
CA ASN A 68 3.03 20.12 -1.79
C ASN A 68 2.11 18.93 -2.02
N LYS A 69 1.38 18.97 -3.12
CA LYS A 69 0.48 17.90 -3.55
C LYS A 69 1.26 16.74 -4.16
N PHE A 70 0.94 15.52 -3.72
CA PHE A 70 1.40 14.26 -4.31
C PHE A 70 0.20 13.40 -4.67
N LYS A 71 0.09 13.08 -5.95
CA LYS A 71 -1.03 12.29 -6.47
C LYS A 71 -0.50 11.07 -7.21
N GLU A 72 -0.84 9.87 -6.75
CA GLU A 72 -0.55 8.62 -7.44
C GLU A 72 -1.67 8.32 -8.44
N SER A 73 -1.46 8.73 -9.69
CA SER A 73 -2.49 8.64 -10.75
C SER A 73 -2.20 7.54 -11.78
N LYS A 74 -1.13 6.78 -11.59
CA LYS A 74 -0.71 5.77 -12.57
C LYS A 74 -0.54 4.39 -11.94
N LEU A 75 -0.77 3.38 -12.77
CA LEU A 75 -0.64 1.96 -12.44
C LEU A 75 0.36 1.33 -13.41
N LEU A 76 1.30 0.52 -12.90
CA LEU A 76 2.28 -0.16 -13.74
C LEU A 76 1.58 -1.25 -14.56
N ASN A 77 1.58 -1.12 -15.88
CA ASN A 77 0.90 -2.06 -16.78
C ASN A 77 1.85 -3.11 -17.36
N SER A 78 3.09 -2.71 -17.67
CA SER A 78 4.06 -3.67 -18.19
C SER A 78 5.49 -3.27 -17.88
N ILE A 79 6.36 -4.29 -17.87
CA ILE A 79 7.81 -4.16 -17.78
C ILE A 79 8.40 -4.86 -18.99
N GLN A 80 9.20 -4.15 -19.78
CA GLN A 80 9.78 -4.65 -21.01
C GLN A 80 11.30 -4.65 -20.95
N VAL A 81 11.91 -5.77 -21.27
CA VAL A 81 13.36 -5.92 -21.37
C VAL A 81 13.79 -5.87 -22.84
N TYR A 82 14.75 -5.01 -23.13
CA TYR A 82 15.25 -4.76 -24.48
C TYR A 82 16.72 -5.10 -24.63
N TYR A 83 17.09 -5.53 -25.82
CA TYR A 83 18.45 -5.46 -26.37
C TYR A 83 18.42 -4.55 -27.59
N GLY A 84 19.05 -3.39 -27.49
CA GLY A 84 18.89 -2.34 -28.50
C GLY A 84 17.42 -1.94 -28.67
N SER A 85 16.86 -2.15 -29.86
CA SER A 85 15.46 -1.92 -30.17
C SER A 85 14.56 -3.15 -30.06
N THR A 86 15.15 -4.34 -29.81
CA THR A 86 14.44 -5.63 -29.81
C THR A 86 13.93 -5.95 -28.41
N ILE A 87 12.65 -6.26 -28.27
CA ILE A 87 12.05 -6.73 -27.02
C ILE A 87 12.47 -8.20 -26.81
N LEU A 88 13.16 -8.48 -25.72
CA LEU A 88 13.52 -9.83 -25.31
C LEU A 88 12.43 -10.48 -24.45
N ARG A 89 11.83 -9.69 -23.55
CA ARG A 89 10.75 -10.12 -22.67
C ARG A 89 9.80 -8.98 -22.39
N ASN A 90 8.53 -9.32 -22.28
CA ASN A 90 7.48 -8.39 -21.87
C ASN A 90 6.67 -9.03 -20.75
N TYR A 91 6.66 -8.39 -19.58
CA TYR A 91 5.87 -8.75 -18.43
C TYR A 91 4.62 -7.88 -18.45
N ILE A 92 3.45 -8.50 -18.50
CA ILE A 92 2.15 -7.82 -18.56
C ILE A 92 1.47 -8.02 -17.22
N LEU A 93 1.14 -6.93 -16.53
CA LEU A 93 0.49 -6.93 -15.24
C LEU A 93 -1.00 -6.69 -15.43
N GLN A 94 -1.82 -7.58 -14.90
CA GLN A 94 -3.28 -7.46 -14.93
C GLN A 94 -3.80 -7.25 -13.52
N TYR A 95 -4.78 -6.37 -13.41
CA TYR A 95 -5.35 -5.96 -12.14
C TYR A 95 -6.86 -6.08 -12.17
N GLU A 96 -7.41 -6.31 -11.00
CA GLU A 96 -8.82 -6.19 -10.72
C GLU A 96 -9.02 -5.06 -9.71
N TYR A 97 -10.03 -4.22 -9.94
CA TYR A 97 -10.42 -3.22 -8.96
C TYR A 97 -11.41 -3.82 -7.98
N PHE A 98 -11.06 -3.82 -6.68
CA PHE A 98 -11.90 -4.34 -5.62
C PHE A 98 -11.71 -3.51 -4.35
N ASP A 99 -12.81 -3.09 -3.77
CA ASP A 99 -12.86 -2.38 -2.48
C ASP A 99 -11.83 -1.24 -2.36
N TYR A 100 -11.93 -0.29 -3.31
CA TYR A 100 -11.06 0.91 -3.39
C TYR A 100 -9.58 0.63 -3.67
N ASN A 101 -9.22 -0.59 -4.11
CA ASN A 101 -7.85 -0.96 -4.42
C ASN A 101 -7.72 -1.67 -5.77
N TYR A 102 -6.59 -1.51 -6.47
CA TYR A 102 -6.20 -2.35 -7.57
C TYR A 102 -5.40 -3.54 -7.07
N LEU A 103 -5.95 -4.74 -7.21
CA LEU A 103 -5.31 -6.00 -6.83
C LEU A 103 -4.65 -6.61 -8.07
N LEU A 104 -3.35 -6.91 -7.99
CA LEU A 104 -2.64 -7.63 -9.06
C LEU A 104 -3.18 -9.06 -9.14
N THR A 105 -3.78 -9.43 -10.28
CA THR A 105 -4.38 -10.76 -10.47
C THR A 105 -3.53 -11.68 -11.32
N GLN A 106 -2.70 -11.12 -12.22
CA GLN A 106 -1.86 -11.93 -13.08
C GLN A 106 -0.61 -11.18 -13.52
N VAL A 107 0.49 -11.92 -13.66
CA VAL A 107 1.67 -11.52 -14.40
C VAL A 107 1.86 -12.49 -15.57
N GLY A 108 1.58 -12.02 -16.78
CA GLY A 108 1.88 -12.72 -18.02
C GLY A 108 3.29 -12.41 -18.49
N VAL A 109 3.94 -13.36 -19.16
CA VAL A 109 5.29 -13.17 -19.75
C VAL A 109 5.29 -13.63 -21.18
N THR A 110 5.76 -12.74 -22.09
CA THR A 110 6.01 -13.10 -23.49
C THR A 110 7.49 -12.95 -23.82
N GLY A 111 8.02 -13.88 -24.62
CA GLY A 111 9.38 -13.87 -25.12
C GLY A 111 9.53 -13.05 -26.42
N GLN A 112 10.74 -13.10 -27.01
CA GLN A 112 11.12 -12.34 -28.20
C GLN A 112 10.24 -12.66 -29.42
N ASN A 113 9.86 -13.91 -29.62
CA ASN A 113 9.07 -14.39 -30.78
C ASN A 113 7.59 -14.56 -30.43
N SER A 114 7.06 -13.76 -29.52
CA SER A 114 5.70 -13.88 -28.99
C SER A 114 5.43 -15.22 -28.28
N GLU A 115 6.47 -15.90 -27.84
CA GLU A 115 6.36 -17.09 -27.00
C GLU A 115 5.66 -16.70 -25.69
N ILE A 116 4.62 -17.44 -25.33
CA ILE A 116 3.84 -17.18 -24.10
C ILE A 116 4.25 -18.20 -23.04
N LEU A 117 4.74 -17.72 -21.93
CA LEU A 117 4.97 -18.54 -20.74
C LEU A 117 3.69 -18.62 -19.90
N LYS A 118 3.56 -19.72 -19.15
CA LYS A 118 2.44 -19.87 -18.21
C LYS A 118 2.43 -18.68 -17.25
N PRO A 119 1.34 -17.92 -17.16
CA PRO A 119 1.26 -16.77 -16.28
C PRO A 119 1.29 -17.16 -14.81
N ILE A 120 1.78 -16.26 -13.98
CA ILE A 120 1.63 -16.34 -12.52
C ILE A 120 0.30 -15.67 -12.20
N THR A 121 -0.57 -16.36 -11.48
CA THR A 121 -1.87 -15.85 -11.05
C THR A 121 -1.90 -15.68 -9.54
N PHE A 122 -2.62 -14.65 -9.08
CA PHE A 122 -2.83 -14.33 -7.68
C PHE A 122 -4.33 -14.38 -7.36
N THR A 123 -4.66 -15.09 -6.31
CA THR A 123 -6.02 -15.13 -5.78
C THR A 123 -6.04 -14.38 -4.46
N TRP A 124 -6.88 -13.35 -4.38
CA TRP A 124 -7.03 -12.53 -3.20
C TRP A 124 -8.21 -12.98 -2.38
N TYR A 125 -8.04 -13.01 -1.07
CA TYR A 125 -9.18 -13.16 -0.18
C TYR A 125 -9.99 -11.85 -0.21
N LYS A 126 -11.16 -11.91 -0.83
CA LYS A 126 -12.06 -10.76 -0.96
C LYS A 126 -13.15 -10.87 0.09
N ASN A 127 -12.96 -10.22 1.20
CA ASN A 127 -14.04 -10.07 2.16
C ASN A 127 -14.84 -8.81 1.81
N SER A 128 -15.92 -8.97 1.05
CA SER A 128 -16.86 -7.89 0.72
C SER A 128 -17.73 -7.46 1.89
N ASN A 129 -17.64 -8.17 2.99
CA ASN A 129 -18.37 -7.89 4.19
C ASN A 129 -17.50 -7.09 5.16
N PHE A 130 -17.24 -5.82 4.86
CA PHE A 130 -17.26 -4.86 5.95
C PHE A 130 -18.68 -4.89 6.50
N LYS A 131 -18.98 -5.87 7.33
CA LYS A 131 -20.13 -5.76 8.18
C LYS A 131 -19.90 -4.50 8.98
N GLN A 132 -20.79 -3.52 8.82
CA GLN A 132 -20.86 -2.44 9.79
C GLN A 132 -21.20 -3.11 11.11
N THR A 133 -20.17 -3.45 11.85
CA THR A 133 -20.30 -4.22 13.07
C THR A 133 -20.75 -3.23 14.13
N GLN A 134 -22.01 -3.31 14.47
CA GLN A 134 -22.50 -2.59 15.64
C GLN A 134 -21.97 -3.31 16.88
N VAL A 135 -21.49 -2.54 17.84
CA VAL A 135 -21.35 -3.04 19.20
C VAL A 135 -22.76 -3.40 19.66
N LYS A 136 -23.04 -4.68 19.74
CA LYS A 136 -24.41 -5.21 20.04
C LYS A 136 -24.81 -5.06 21.52
N ASP A 137 -24.02 -4.33 22.28
CA ASP A 137 -24.18 -4.17 23.72
C ASP A 137 -24.79 -2.79 24.04
N ASP A 138 -25.48 -2.68 25.15
CA ASP A 138 -26.00 -1.42 25.71
C ASP A 138 -24.87 -0.43 26.02
N GLN A 139 -23.61 -0.88 26.00
CA GLN A 139 -22.39 -0.07 26.11
C GLN A 139 -22.08 0.81 24.90
N SER A 140 -22.82 0.69 23.81
CA SER A 140 -22.59 1.50 22.59
C SER A 140 -22.72 3.02 22.82
N SER A 141 -23.50 3.43 23.83
CA SER A 141 -23.62 4.83 24.23
C SER A 141 -22.29 5.45 24.70
N TYR A 142 -21.38 4.66 25.23
CA TYR A 142 -20.05 5.09 25.66
C TYR A 142 -19.07 5.30 24.51
N LEU A 143 -19.38 4.83 23.32
CA LEU A 143 -18.55 5.06 22.13
C LEU A 143 -18.76 6.48 21.56
N THR A 144 -19.87 7.12 21.89
CA THR A 144 -20.12 8.50 21.55
C THR A 144 -19.17 9.42 22.33
N LYS A 145 -18.44 10.28 21.60
CA LYS A 145 -17.42 11.16 22.20
C LYS A 145 -16.30 10.39 22.92
N SER A 146 -15.76 9.37 22.27
CA SER A 146 -14.64 8.57 22.77
C SER A 146 -13.42 8.69 21.87
N VAL A 147 -12.24 8.54 22.48
CA VAL A 147 -11.01 8.20 21.79
C VAL A 147 -10.93 6.69 21.76
N ILE A 148 -10.69 6.13 20.56
CA ILE A 148 -10.54 4.69 20.35
C ILE A 148 -9.05 4.37 20.18
N THR A 149 -8.56 3.43 21.00
CA THR A 149 -7.19 2.89 20.88
C THR A 149 -7.29 1.43 20.47
N LEU A 150 -6.68 1.08 19.34
CA LEU A 150 -6.69 -0.27 18.80
C LEU A 150 -5.50 -1.09 19.31
N GLY A 151 -5.69 -2.38 19.49
CA GLY A 151 -4.65 -3.33 19.88
C GLY A 151 -5.21 -4.75 20.02
N ASP A 152 -4.35 -5.74 20.08
CA ASP A 152 -4.71 -7.10 20.47
C ASP A 152 -4.48 -7.24 21.99
N PHE A 153 -5.53 -7.02 22.76
CA PHE A 153 -5.43 -6.93 24.23
C PHE A 153 -5.54 -8.28 24.94
N ASN A 154 -5.99 -9.33 24.23
CA ASN A 154 -6.10 -10.69 24.77
C ASN A 154 -5.13 -11.68 24.09
N SER A 155 -4.31 -11.21 23.15
CA SER A 155 -3.31 -11.99 22.40
C SER A 155 -3.94 -13.13 21.58
N ASP A 156 -5.12 -12.91 21.01
CA ASP A 156 -5.81 -13.89 20.19
C ASP A 156 -5.62 -13.65 18.66
N GLY A 157 -4.81 -12.64 18.29
CA GLY A 157 -4.50 -12.27 16.91
C GLY A 157 -5.57 -11.43 16.24
N ARG A 158 -6.62 -11.03 16.94
CA ARG A 158 -7.66 -10.11 16.46
C ARG A 158 -7.46 -8.72 17.01
N THR A 159 -7.90 -7.72 16.25
CA THR A 159 -7.80 -6.32 16.72
C THR A 159 -8.98 -5.98 17.61
N ASP A 160 -8.69 -5.71 18.87
CA ASP A 160 -9.62 -5.21 19.88
C ASP A 160 -9.56 -3.69 19.95
N PHE A 161 -10.36 -3.08 20.82
CA PHE A 161 -10.21 -1.67 21.12
C PHE A 161 -10.55 -1.30 22.56
N VAL A 162 -9.88 -0.22 23.01
CA VAL A 162 -10.22 0.47 24.26
C VAL A 162 -10.83 1.82 23.92
N ALA A 163 -11.98 2.13 24.55
CA ALA A 163 -12.61 3.43 24.49
C ALA A 163 -12.30 4.23 25.75
N THR A 164 -11.88 5.48 25.57
CA THR A 164 -11.69 6.46 26.65
C THR A 164 -12.50 7.72 26.35
N PRO A 165 -13.05 8.40 27.39
CA PRO A 165 -13.92 9.55 27.15
C PRO A 165 -13.17 10.78 26.65
N MET A 166 -13.74 11.48 25.71
CA MET A 166 -13.36 12.85 25.36
C MET A 166 -13.96 13.84 26.39
N ALA A 167 -13.46 15.05 26.38
CA ALA A 167 -14.03 16.13 27.18
C ALA A 167 -15.53 16.28 26.90
N GLY A 168 -16.35 16.28 27.94
CA GLY A 168 -17.81 16.41 27.85
C GLY A 168 -18.52 15.12 27.41
N ALA A 169 -17.89 13.96 27.55
CA ALA A 169 -18.50 12.67 27.24
C ALA A 169 -19.59 12.22 28.22
N GLY A 170 -19.60 12.78 29.46
CA GLY A 170 -20.57 12.42 30.50
C GLY A 170 -20.26 11.11 31.23
N TRP A 171 -19.12 10.49 30.95
CA TRP A 171 -18.62 9.29 31.61
C TRP A 171 -17.11 9.36 31.84
N THR A 172 -16.57 8.47 32.69
CA THR A 172 -15.16 8.45 33.07
C THR A 172 -14.58 7.05 32.97
N GLY A 173 -13.24 6.96 33.01
CA GLY A 173 -12.54 5.69 32.95
C GLY A 173 -12.30 5.20 31.51
N TRP A 174 -12.12 3.91 31.36
CA TRP A 174 -11.89 3.23 30.07
C TRP A 174 -12.81 2.01 29.94
N ARG A 175 -13.05 1.58 28.71
CA ARG A 175 -13.78 0.35 28.40
C ARG A 175 -13.05 -0.44 27.33
N LEU A 176 -12.86 -1.74 27.59
CA LEU A 176 -12.25 -2.70 26.67
C LEU A 176 -13.35 -3.48 25.95
N PHE A 177 -13.20 -3.57 24.64
CA PHE A 177 -14.04 -4.35 23.76
C PHE A 177 -13.17 -5.33 22.98
N LEU A 178 -13.48 -6.64 23.07
CA LEU A 178 -12.77 -7.70 22.38
C LEU A 178 -13.48 -8.07 21.09
N ALA A 179 -12.72 -8.30 20.04
CA ALA A 179 -13.24 -8.76 18.74
C ALA A 179 -13.79 -10.17 18.86
N ASN A 180 -14.99 -10.39 18.33
CA ASN A 180 -15.63 -11.71 18.33
C ASN A 180 -14.92 -12.66 17.37
N ALA A 181 -14.92 -13.96 17.69
CA ALA A 181 -14.23 -14.98 16.92
C ALA A 181 -14.81 -15.18 15.50
N ASP A 182 -16.08 -14.90 15.32
CA ASP A 182 -16.81 -15.00 14.05
C ASP A 182 -16.69 -13.72 13.18
N GLY A 183 -15.99 -12.69 13.69
CA GLY A 183 -15.82 -11.41 13.00
C GLY A 183 -17.11 -10.60 12.89
N ASP A 184 -18.14 -10.92 13.66
CA ASP A 184 -19.44 -10.25 13.60
C ASP A 184 -19.54 -9.04 14.54
N GLY A 185 -18.48 -8.74 15.31
CA GLY A 185 -18.49 -7.61 16.19
C GLY A 185 -17.47 -7.57 17.30
N PHE A 186 -17.81 -6.75 18.27
CA PHE A 186 -17.05 -6.58 19.49
C PHE A 186 -17.96 -6.80 20.69
N THR A 187 -17.44 -7.49 21.68
CA THR A 187 -18.11 -7.69 22.96
C THR A 187 -17.40 -6.88 24.03
N TYR A 188 -18.18 -6.17 24.83
CA TYR A 188 -17.65 -5.50 26.02
C TYR A 188 -17.05 -6.55 26.96
N CYS A 189 -15.82 -6.29 27.38
CA CYS A 189 -15.07 -7.21 28.24
C CYS A 189 -14.91 -6.64 29.65
N SER A 190 -14.39 -5.42 29.77
CA SER A 190 -13.97 -4.86 31.04
C SER A 190 -13.93 -3.33 31.01
N SER A 191 -13.95 -2.73 32.19
CA SER A 191 -13.75 -1.29 32.37
C SER A 191 -12.94 -1.00 33.64
N GLY A 192 -12.40 0.20 33.69
CA GLY A 192 -11.66 0.67 34.87
C GLY A 192 -11.55 2.18 34.94
N THR A 193 -10.87 2.66 35.94
CA THR A 193 -10.59 4.08 36.13
C THR A 193 -9.27 4.47 35.48
N ILE A 194 -9.17 5.71 35.02
CA ILE A 194 -7.90 6.29 34.59
C ILE A 194 -7.27 6.96 35.81
N VAL A 195 -6.09 6.51 36.21
CA VAL A 195 -5.31 7.09 37.28
C VAL A 195 -4.05 7.71 36.69
N ASP A 196 -3.84 9.00 36.91
CA ASP A 196 -2.68 9.77 36.44
C ASP A 196 -2.43 9.70 34.92
N GLY A 197 -3.51 9.62 34.14
CA GLY A 197 -3.44 9.54 32.66
C GLY A 197 -2.96 8.19 32.13
N LEU A 198 -2.80 7.16 32.94
CA LEU A 198 -2.42 5.81 32.54
C LEU A 198 -3.62 4.86 32.60
N ILE A 199 -3.79 4.08 31.52
CA ILE A 199 -4.72 2.94 31.48
C ILE A 199 -3.98 1.75 32.07
N ARG A 200 -4.46 1.19 33.16
CA ARG A 200 -4.00 -0.11 33.68
C ARG A 200 -5.04 -1.17 33.34
N LEU A 201 -4.66 -2.10 32.49
CA LEU A 201 -5.37 -3.37 32.30
C LEU A 201 -4.89 -4.32 33.40
N ILE A 202 -5.78 -4.84 34.21
CA ILE A 202 -5.50 -5.82 35.27
C ILE A 202 -5.92 -7.18 34.76
#